data_4a646bd5e37832375b6befacd96e8488
#
_entry.id   4a646bd5e37832375b6befacd96e8488
#
_cell.length_a   1.000
_cell.length_b   1.000
_cell.length_c   1.000
_cell.angle_alpha   90.00
_cell.angle_beta   90.00
_cell.angle_gamma   90.00
#
_symmetry.space_group_name_H-M   'P 1'
#
loop_
_entity.id
_entity.type
_entity.pdbx_description
1 polymer ?
#
loop_
_entity_poly.entity_id
_entity_poly.type
_entity_poly.pdbx_seq_one_letter_code
_entity_poly.pdbx_strand_id
1 'polypeptide(L)'
;MTTFDASTETTAASSASASIARPVVPAPASLPRRRGSGLYRMIMVCTGNICRSAMAEIVLGDRLAAAGIHMREPDGVVVTSAGVSDEERGNPIDSRARRVLAEAGYGTGADDVSRATDIVIASHSAHRITDAEIAEADLLLAMTDSHWNVLQRRAAGLGTEPSRIRMYRELDPTAARQAEAVVVGRASRSLLNVPDPWYGTMADFVDTLEVVERVSDELADELAALLG
;
A
#
# COMPACT_ATOMS: atom_id res chain seq x y z
N MET A 1 -77.89 -37.73 -0.69
CA MET A 1 -76.56 -38.31 -0.73
C MET A 1 -75.72 -37.42 -1.66
N THR A 2 -75.06 -36.47 -1.12
CA THR A 2 -74.37 -35.45 -1.88
C THR A 2 -72.93 -35.34 -1.29
N THR A 3 -71.99 -35.79 -2.05
CA THR A 3 -70.59 -35.77 -1.70
C THR A 3 -70.02 -34.39 -2.03
N PHE A 4 -69.39 -33.71 -1.04
CA PHE A 4 -68.66 -32.48 -1.18
C PHE A 4 -67.18 -32.87 -1.44
N ASP A 5 -66.66 -32.42 -2.58
CA ASP A 5 -65.25 -32.46 -2.93
C ASP A 5 -64.62 -31.11 -2.50
N ALA A 6 -63.61 -31.18 -1.67
CA ALA A 6 -62.85 -30.01 -1.20
C ALA A 6 -61.44 -30.02 -1.79
N SER A 7 -61.28 -29.33 -2.90
CA SER A 7 -59.96 -29.08 -3.50
C SER A 7 -59.25 -27.97 -2.75
N THR A 8 -58.19 -28.29 -2.03
CA THR A 8 -57.27 -27.32 -1.40
C THR A 8 -56.20 -26.89 -2.40
N GLU A 9 -56.30 -25.67 -2.89
CA GLU A 9 -55.25 -25.01 -3.64
C GLU A 9 -54.14 -24.56 -2.68
N THR A 10 -52.95 -25.15 -2.84
CA THR A 10 -51.74 -24.73 -2.13
C THR A 10 -51.05 -23.64 -2.95
N THR A 11 -51.15 -22.39 -2.47
CA THR A 11 -50.41 -21.25 -3.06
C THR A 11 -48.97 -21.31 -2.63
N ALA A 12 -48.05 -21.63 -3.55
CA ALA A 12 -46.65 -21.55 -3.33
C ALA A 12 -46.18 -20.09 -3.36
N ALA A 13 -45.77 -19.57 -2.21
CA ALA A 13 -45.13 -18.26 -2.12
C ALA A 13 -43.70 -18.34 -2.65
N SER A 14 -43.48 -17.73 -3.81
CA SER A 14 -42.13 -17.53 -4.40
C SER A 14 -41.41 -16.48 -3.59
N SER A 15 -40.43 -16.89 -2.79
CA SER A 15 -39.47 -15.99 -2.13
C SER A 15 -38.47 -15.48 -3.15
N ALA A 16 -38.71 -14.31 -3.72
CA ALA A 16 -37.72 -13.57 -4.50
C ALA A 16 -36.59 -13.12 -3.56
N SER A 17 -35.45 -13.82 -3.61
CA SER A 17 -34.21 -13.38 -2.96
C SER A 17 -33.73 -12.12 -3.65
N ALA A 18 -33.93 -10.97 -3.00
CA ALA A 18 -33.36 -9.71 -3.44
C ALA A 18 -31.84 -9.79 -3.31
N SER A 19 -31.15 -9.96 -4.42
CA SER A 19 -29.71 -9.84 -4.50
C SER A 19 -29.35 -8.40 -4.14
N ILE A 20 -28.80 -8.19 -2.94
CA ILE A 20 -28.25 -6.91 -2.53
C ILE A 20 -27.02 -6.69 -3.41
N ALA A 21 -27.15 -5.81 -4.41
CA ALA A 21 -26.03 -5.40 -5.23
C ALA A 21 -24.93 -4.85 -4.30
N ARG A 22 -23.74 -5.47 -4.33
CA ARG A 22 -22.59 -4.96 -3.60
C ARG A 22 -22.34 -3.52 -4.10
N PRO A 23 -22.14 -2.54 -3.21
CA PRO A 23 -21.82 -1.20 -3.64
C PRO A 23 -20.55 -1.25 -4.50
N VAL A 24 -20.65 -0.69 -5.71
CA VAL A 24 -19.46 -0.51 -6.58
C VAL A 24 -18.57 0.49 -5.85
N VAL A 25 -17.49 0.00 -5.27
CA VAL A 25 -16.44 0.86 -4.73
C VAL A 25 -15.73 1.46 -5.94
N PRO A 26 -15.59 2.80 -6.06
CA PRO A 26 -14.83 3.39 -7.14
C PRO A 26 -13.42 2.80 -7.14
N ALA A 27 -12.93 2.43 -8.30
CA ALA A 27 -11.55 2.01 -8.45
C ALA A 27 -10.62 3.13 -7.95
N PRO A 28 -9.55 2.83 -7.20
CA PRO A 28 -8.56 3.83 -6.86
C PRO A 28 -8.06 4.50 -8.14
N ALA A 29 -7.74 5.79 -8.07
CA ALA A 29 -7.19 6.49 -9.23
C ALA A 29 -5.94 5.75 -9.70
N SER A 30 -5.83 5.45 -11.01
CA SER A 30 -4.70 4.72 -11.59
C SER A 30 -3.36 5.34 -11.19
N LEU A 31 -2.33 4.53 -11.09
CA LEU A 31 -0.98 5.00 -10.78
C LEU A 31 -0.49 6.03 -11.82
N PRO A 32 0.31 7.02 -11.42
CA PRO A 32 0.93 7.94 -12.36
C PRO A 32 1.73 7.18 -13.40
N ARG A 33 1.71 7.64 -14.65
CA ARG A 33 2.56 7.05 -15.69
C ARG A 33 4.04 7.32 -15.40
N ARG A 34 4.90 6.40 -15.84
CA ARG A 34 6.35 6.55 -15.82
C ARG A 34 6.77 7.86 -16.50
N ARG A 35 7.76 8.57 -15.92
CA ARG A 35 8.23 9.86 -16.43
C ARG A 35 9.08 9.79 -17.70
N GLY A 36 9.57 8.63 -18.04
CA GLY A 36 10.44 8.44 -19.20
C GLY A 36 10.60 6.96 -19.54
N SER A 37 11.70 6.61 -20.20
CA SER A 37 12.13 5.22 -20.38
C SER A 37 12.88 4.73 -19.15
N GLY A 38 12.89 3.43 -18.90
CA GLY A 38 13.61 2.80 -17.80
C GLY A 38 12.71 2.40 -16.63
N LEU A 39 13.25 2.37 -15.43
CA LEU A 39 12.57 1.88 -14.23
C LEU A 39 11.43 2.79 -13.78
N TYR A 40 10.31 2.20 -13.36
CA TYR A 40 9.29 2.88 -12.56
C TYR A 40 9.78 3.00 -11.11
N ARG A 41 9.95 4.22 -10.61
CA ARG A 41 10.53 4.50 -9.30
C ARG A 41 9.46 4.84 -8.28
N MET A 42 9.31 4.00 -7.27
CA MET A 42 8.37 4.17 -6.18
C MET A 42 9.08 4.29 -4.84
N ILE A 43 8.71 5.27 -4.02
CA ILE A 43 9.32 5.50 -2.71
C ILE A 43 8.25 5.60 -1.63
N MET A 44 8.34 4.73 -0.63
CA MET A 44 7.52 4.74 0.59
C MET A 44 8.12 5.71 1.61
N VAL A 45 7.32 6.62 2.16
CA VAL A 45 7.87 7.68 3.03
C VAL A 45 7.15 7.76 4.37
N CYS A 46 7.91 7.59 5.46
CA CYS A 46 7.44 7.79 6.83
C CYS A 46 8.31 8.80 7.59
N THR A 47 8.35 8.77 8.92
CA THR A 47 9.19 9.68 9.73
C THR A 47 10.66 9.27 9.69
N GLY A 48 11.00 8.13 10.32
CA GLY A 48 12.38 7.69 10.55
C GLY A 48 12.89 6.61 9.59
N ASN A 49 12.05 6.05 8.71
CA ASN A 49 12.41 4.98 7.77
C ASN A 49 12.84 3.65 8.43
N ILE A 50 12.34 3.34 9.62
CA ILE A 50 12.67 2.10 10.32
C ILE A 50 11.45 1.18 10.59
N CYS A 51 10.22 1.69 10.41
CA CYS A 51 8.99 0.92 10.64
C CYS A 51 8.12 0.89 9.37
N ARG A 52 7.14 1.77 9.26
CA ARG A 52 6.06 1.77 8.23
C ARG A 52 6.59 1.70 6.80
N SER A 53 7.47 2.63 6.42
CA SER A 53 7.99 2.69 5.05
C SER A 53 8.94 1.53 4.73
N ALA A 54 9.74 1.08 5.71
CA ALA A 54 10.62 -0.06 5.55
C ALA A 54 9.82 -1.37 5.37
N MET A 55 8.77 -1.61 6.19
CA MET A 55 7.89 -2.75 6.01
C MET A 55 7.21 -2.72 4.64
N ALA A 56 6.75 -1.55 4.19
CA ALA A 56 6.08 -1.40 2.89
C ALA A 56 7.02 -1.68 1.70
N GLU A 57 8.27 -1.25 1.76
CA GLU A 57 9.29 -1.60 0.77
C GLU A 57 9.49 -3.11 0.67
N ILE A 58 9.63 -3.77 1.82
CA ILE A 58 9.89 -5.21 1.90
C ILE A 58 8.71 -6.01 1.36
N VAL A 59 7.51 -5.73 1.86
CA VAL A 59 6.32 -6.49 1.48
C VAL A 59 5.99 -6.30 0.01
N LEU A 60 6.04 -5.07 -0.50
CA LEU A 60 5.79 -4.84 -1.93
C LEU A 60 6.87 -5.49 -2.79
N GLY A 61 8.16 -5.40 -2.41
CA GLY A 61 9.25 -6.06 -3.11
C GLY A 61 9.04 -7.59 -3.21
N ASP A 62 8.60 -8.21 -2.12
CA ASP A 62 8.26 -9.63 -2.06
C ASP A 62 7.09 -9.99 -3.01
N ARG A 63 6.00 -9.20 -2.99
CA ARG A 63 4.84 -9.38 -3.88
C ARG A 63 5.22 -9.26 -5.36
N LEU A 64 6.01 -8.25 -5.71
CA LEU A 64 6.47 -8.04 -7.09
C LEU A 64 7.36 -9.19 -7.57
N ALA A 65 8.28 -9.66 -6.74
CA ALA A 65 9.13 -10.79 -7.06
C ALA A 65 8.32 -12.08 -7.23
N ALA A 66 7.33 -12.34 -6.36
CA ALA A 66 6.42 -13.48 -6.47
C ALA A 66 5.54 -13.41 -7.73
N ALA A 67 5.17 -12.22 -8.17
CA ALA A 67 4.43 -11.97 -9.41
C ALA A 67 5.30 -12.04 -10.67
N GLY A 68 6.62 -12.25 -10.55
CA GLY A 68 7.57 -12.27 -11.67
C GLY A 68 7.82 -10.88 -12.27
N ILE A 69 7.48 -9.81 -11.56
CA ILE A 69 7.76 -8.44 -11.99
C ILE A 69 9.23 -8.14 -11.69
N HIS A 70 9.99 -7.83 -12.73
CA HIS A 70 11.42 -7.59 -12.61
C HIS A 70 11.70 -6.31 -11.84
N MET A 71 12.47 -6.45 -10.76
CA MET A 71 13.02 -5.32 -10.02
C MET A 71 14.41 -4.98 -10.56
N ARG A 72 14.62 -3.70 -10.90
CA ARG A 72 15.91 -3.16 -11.38
C ARG A 72 16.36 -3.56 -12.80
N GLU A 73 15.52 -4.24 -13.58
CA GLU A 73 15.78 -4.44 -15.01
C GLU A 73 15.21 -3.29 -15.84
N PRO A 74 15.71 -3.07 -17.07
CA PRO A 74 15.11 -2.08 -17.97
C PRO A 74 13.59 -2.31 -18.06
N ASP A 75 12.83 -1.23 -17.89
CA ASP A 75 11.36 -1.22 -17.87
C ASP A 75 10.66 -1.90 -16.67
N GLY A 76 11.42 -2.31 -15.66
CA GLY A 76 10.91 -2.86 -14.41
C GLY A 76 10.49 -1.79 -13.39
N VAL A 77 10.37 -2.22 -12.13
CA VAL A 77 10.05 -1.37 -10.97
C VAL A 77 11.20 -1.33 -9.99
N VAL A 78 11.48 -0.17 -9.44
CA VAL A 78 12.31 -0.03 -8.25
C VAL A 78 11.45 0.47 -7.10
N VAL A 79 11.39 -0.30 -6.03
CA VAL A 79 10.72 0.06 -4.77
C VAL A 79 11.80 0.38 -3.75
N THR A 80 11.70 1.54 -3.12
CA THR A 80 12.58 1.96 -2.02
C THR A 80 11.77 2.63 -0.92
N SER A 81 12.41 2.91 0.20
CA SER A 81 11.79 3.66 1.29
C SER A 81 12.73 4.72 1.84
N ALA A 82 12.16 5.75 2.46
CA ALA A 82 12.91 6.84 3.07
C ALA A 82 12.14 7.46 4.25
N GLY A 83 12.81 8.29 5.04
CA GLY A 83 12.21 9.10 6.10
C GLY A 83 12.12 10.58 5.72
N VAL A 84 11.31 11.36 6.43
CA VAL A 84 11.36 12.82 6.37
C VAL A 84 12.30 13.41 7.41
N SER A 85 12.77 12.62 8.38
CA SER A 85 13.67 12.97 9.48
C SER A 85 15.03 12.27 9.33
N ASP A 86 16.05 12.85 9.93
CA ASP A 86 17.41 12.28 10.04
C ASP A 86 17.64 11.55 11.37
N GLU A 87 16.64 11.49 12.27
CA GLU A 87 16.78 10.95 13.63
C GLU A 87 17.26 9.49 13.64
N GLU A 88 16.82 8.69 12.67
CA GLU A 88 17.14 7.26 12.57
C GLU A 88 18.18 6.96 11.48
N ARG A 89 18.88 7.95 10.96
CA ARG A 89 19.86 7.76 9.87
C ARG A 89 20.87 6.68 10.20
N GLY A 90 21.01 5.71 9.29
CA GLY A 90 21.93 4.58 9.42
C GLY A 90 21.44 3.42 10.27
N ASN A 91 20.30 3.58 10.95
CA ASN A 91 19.72 2.51 11.75
C ASN A 91 19.10 1.43 10.87
N PRO A 92 19.14 0.17 11.31
CA PRO A 92 18.43 -0.93 10.66
C PRO A 92 16.91 -0.78 10.90
N ILE A 93 16.13 -1.65 10.27
CA ILE A 93 14.69 -1.79 10.56
C ILE A 93 14.49 -2.06 12.06
N ASP A 94 13.47 -1.44 12.66
CA ASP A 94 13.06 -1.66 14.04
C ASP A 94 12.93 -3.16 14.34
N SER A 95 13.43 -3.61 15.48
CA SER A 95 13.45 -5.02 15.85
C SER A 95 12.04 -5.64 15.92
N ARG A 96 11.02 -4.84 16.30
CA ARG A 96 9.62 -5.26 16.34
C ARG A 96 9.07 -5.40 14.92
N ALA A 97 9.39 -4.47 14.02
CA ALA A 97 9.03 -4.55 12.59
C ALA A 97 9.66 -5.79 11.94
N ARG A 98 10.96 -6.06 12.19
CA ARG A 98 11.61 -7.28 11.70
C ARG A 98 10.96 -8.55 12.23
N ARG A 99 10.55 -8.53 13.50
CA ARG A 99 9.90 -9.67 14.12
C ARG A 99 8.56 -9.98 13.48
N VAL A 100 7.67 -8.99 13.29
CA VAL A 100 6.36 -9.24 12.66
C VAL A 100 6.51 -9.65 11.20
N LEU A 101 7.48 -9.11 10.46
CA LEU A 101 7.80 -9.55 9.11
C LEU A 101 8.23 -11.03 9.09
N ALA A 102 9.12 -11.43 9.97
CA ALA A 102 9.58 -12.82 10.07
C ALA A 102 8.46 -13.78 10.50
N GLU A 103 7.61 -13.39 11.47
CA GLU A 103 6.45 -14.18 11.92
C GLU A 103 5.41 -14.34 10.80
N ALA A 104 5.31 -13.38 9.87
CA ALA A 104 4.48 -13.43 8.67
C ALA A 104 5.14 -14.17 7.48
N GLY A 105 6.39 -14.61 7.62
CA GLY A 105 7.10 -15.43 6.61
C GLY A 105 8.05 -14.65 5.71
N TYR A 106 8.14 -13.32 5.79
CA TYR A 106 9.03 -12.52 4.96
C TYR A 106 10.50 -12.79 5.28
N GLY A 107 11.27 -13.17 4.24
CA GLY A 107 12.71 -13.44 4.37
C GLY A 107 13.06 -14.72 5.12
N THR A 108 12.11 -15.61 5.42
CA THR A 108 12.36 -16.81 6.26
C THR A 108 12.33 -18.13 5.48
N GLY A 109 11.93 -18.11 4.23
CA GLY A 109 11.87 -19.27 3.34
C GLY A 109 13.22 -19.61 2.70
N ALA A 110 13.26 -20.75 2.01
CA ALA A 110 14.45 -21.24 1.31
C ALA A 110 14.45 -20.97 -0.20
N ASP A 111 13.37 -20.39 -0.73
CA ASP A 111 13.24 -20.02 -2.14
C ASP A 111 14.02 -18.72 -2.46
N ASP A 112 14.12 -18.38 -3.75
CA ASP A 112 14.90 -17.22 -4.20
C ASP A 112 14.27 -15.89 -3.80
N VAL A 113 12.93 -15.80 -3.77
CA VAL A 113 12.21 -14.59 -3.34
C VAL A 113 12.50 -14.33 -1.87
N SER A 114 12.33 -15.34 -1.04
CA SER A 114 12.58 -15.24 0.41
C SER A 114 14.02 -14.85 0.73
N ARG A 115 15.01 -15.43 0.02
CA ARG A 115 16.42 -15.05 0.16
C ARG A 115 16.70 -13.61 -0.26
N ALA A 116 16.09 -13.15 -1.34
CA ALA A 116 16.21 -11.76 -1.78
C ALA A 116 15.59 -10.80 -0.76
N THR A 117 14.43 -11.14 -0.20
CA THR A 117 13.76 -10.38 0.85
C THR A 117 14.59 -10.29 2.13
N ASP A 118 15.22 -11.40 2.57
CA ASP A 118 16.14 -11.40 3.73
C ASP A 118 17.34 -10.47 3.50
N ILE A 119 17.92 -10.46 2.30
CA ILE A 119 19.02 -9.55 1.96
C ILE A 119 18.56 -8.08 2.08
N VAL A 120 17.38 -7.73 1.60
CA VAL A 120 16.83 -6.37 1.72
C VAL A 120 16.65 -6.00 3.19
N ILE A 121 16.06 -6.89 4.00
CA ILE A 121 15.86 -6.70 5.44
C ILE A 121 17.20 -6.48 6.15
N ALA A 122 18.20 -7.32 5.86
CA ALA A 122 19.51 -7.29 6.51
C ALA A 122 20.36 -6.07 6.09
N SER A 123 20.21 -5.60 4.86
CA SER A 123 20.99 -4.47 4.31
C SER A 123 20.31 -3.11 4.49
N HIS A 124 19.08 -3.06 5.02
CA HIS A 124 18.38 -1.80 5.21
C HIS A 124 19.15 -0.83 6.11
N SER A 125 19.24 0.39 5.65
CA SER A 125 19.84 1.50 6.40
C SER A 125 18.99 2.74 6.22
N ALA A 126 18.35 3.16 7.31
CA ALA A 126 17.42 4.27 7.30
C ALA A 126 18.08 5.56 6.81
N HIS A 127 17.40 6.29 5.95
CA HIS A 127 17.89 7.56 5.45
C HIS A 127 16.76 8.56 5.26
N ARG A 128 17.12 9.83 5.26
CA ARG A 128 16.20 10.90 4.91
C ARG A 128 16.11 11.04 3.40
N ILE A 129 14.88 11.15 2.88
CA ILE A 129 14.63 11.34 1.46
C ILE A 129 15.38 12.58 0.94
N THR A 130 16.07 12.43 -0.17
CA THR A 130 16.83 13.49 -0.83
C THR A 130 15.96 14.24 -1.86
N ASP A 131 16.41 15.41 -2.29
CA ASP A 131 15.74 16.15 -3.37
C ASP A 131 15.87 15.44 -4.73
N ALA A 132 16.97 14.72 -4.95
CA ALA A 132 17.14 13.90 -6.15
C ALA A 132 16.12 12.76 -6.20
N GLU A 133 15.91 12.04 -5.10
CA GLU A 133 14.89 10.98 -5.00
C GLU A 133 13.50 11.52 -5.25
N ILE A 134 13.14 12.69 -4.67
CA ILE A 134 11.84 13.33 -4.93
C ILE A 134 11.69 13.70 -6.41
N ALA A 135 12.72 14.25 -7.02
CA ALA A 135 12.71 14.67 -8.41
C ALA A 135 12.62 13.49 -9.38
N GLU A 136 13.23 12.35 -9.05
CA GLU A 136 13.30 11.16 -9.92
C GLU A 136 12.13 10.20 -9.72
N ALA A 137 11.42 10.25 -8.59
CA ALA A 137 10.32 9.34 -8.32
C ALA A 137 9.17 9.49 -9.31
N ASP A 138 8.62 8.37 -9.75
CA ASP A 138 7.35 8.29 -10.47
C ASP A 138 6.16 8.35 -9.49
N LEU A 139 6.33 7.77 -8.29
CA LEU A 139 5.34 7.79 -7.23
C LEU A 139 5.99 7.87 -5.85
N LEU A 140 5.52 8.80 -5.04
CA LEU A 140 5.86 8.97 -3.64
C LEU A 140 4.62 8.65 -2.78
N LEU A 141 4.73 7.68 -1.88
CA LEU A 141 3.65 7.23 -1.03
C LEU A 141 3.88 7.65 0.42
N ALA A 142 3.13 8.64 0.86
CA ALA A 142 3.22 9.22 2.19
C ALA A 142 2.40 8.42 3.20
N MET A 143 3.01 7.97 4.28
CA MET A 143 2.33 7.21 5.35
C MET A 143 1.36 8.07 6.16
N THR A 144 1.54 9.40 6.20
CA THR A 144 0.63 10.31 6.90
C THR A 144 0.49 11.65 6.17
N ASP A 145 -0.54 12.41 6.51
CA ASP A 145 -0.76 13.77 6.03
C ASP A 145 0.43 14.70 6.31
N SER A 146 1.11 14.55 7.44
CA SER A 146 2.31 15.33 7.74
C SER A 146 3.46 15.01 6.78
N HIS A 147 3.69 13.75 6.45
CA HIS A 147 4.69 13.33 5.46
C HIS A 147 4.33 13.87 4.07
N TRP A 148 3.07 13.77 3.69
CA TRP A 148 2.57 14.32 2.43
C TRP A 148 2.84 15.82 2.32
N ASN A 149 2.56 16.57 3.39
CA ASN A 149 2.81 18.02 3.43
C ASN A 149 4.30 18.37 3.32
N VAL A 150 5.20 17.57 3.92
CA VAL A 150 6.65 17.74 3.77
C VAL A 150 7.07 17.51 2.33
N LEU A 151 6.62 16.41 1.72
CA LEU A 151 6.93 16.06 0.33
C LEU A 151 6.43 17.11 -0.65
N GLN A 152 5.18 17.57 -0.50
CA GLN A 152 4.60 18.61 -1.37
C GLN A 152 5.39 19.92 -1.33
N ARG A 153 5.79 20.39 -0.14
CA ARG A 153 6.59 21.61 -0.01
C ARG A 153 7.95 21.47 -0.70
N ARG A 154 8.61 20.32 -0.56
CA ARG A 154 9.91 20.08 -1.20
C ARG A 154 9.77 19.92 -2.72
N ALA A 155 8.79 19.15 -3.18
CA ALA A 155 8.50 18.90 -4.59
C ALA A 155 8.18 20.19 -5.36
N ALA A 156 7.48 21.14 -4.74
CA ALA A 156 7.18 22.44 -5.35
C ALA A 156 8.45 23.21 -5.76
N GLY A 157 9.51 23.11 -4.95
CA GLY A 157 10.82 23.70 -5.26
C GLY A 157 11.60 22.97 -6.36
N LEU A 158 11.21 21.72 -6.69
CA LEU A 158 11.90 20.85 -7.63
C LEU A 158 11.16 20.70 -8.97
N GLY A 159 9.97 21.32 -9.12
CA GLY A 159 9.14 21.15 -10.30
C GLY A 159 8.53 19.76 -10.44
N THR A 160 8.45 18.99 -9.36
CA THR A 160 7.80 17.68 -9.35
C THR A 160 6.29 17.85 -9.33
N GLU A 161 5.58 17.13 -10.18
CA GLU A 161 4.12 17.18 -10.26
C GLU A 161 3.47 16.74 -8.95
N PRO A 162 2.54 17.52 -8.36
CA PRO A 162 1.86 17.18 -7.11
C PRO A 162 1.12 15.83 -7.14
N SER A 163 0.62 15.42 -8.31
CA SER A 163 -0.09 14.15 -8.52
C SER A 163 0.75 12.90 -8.30
N ARG A 164 2.09 13.04 -8.28
CA ARG A 164 3.04 11.96 -7.99
C ARG A 164 3.21 11.69 -6.49
N ILE A 165 2.61 12.53 -5.64
CA ILE A 165 2.65 12.37 -4.18
C ILE A 165 1.26 12.01 -3.70
N ARG A 166 1.08 10.78 -3.22
CA ARG A 166 -0.20 10.25 -2.76
C ARG A 166 -0.09 9.75 -1.32
N MET A 167 -1.23 9.64 -0.67
CA MET A 167 -1.29 8.95 0.62
C MET A 167 -1.23 7.43 0.38
N TYR A 168 -0.46 6.73 1.20
CA TYR A 168 -0.31 5.28 1.09
C TYR A 168 -1.65 4.55 1.13
N ARG A 169 -2.55 4.94 2.05
CA ARG A 169 -3.87 4.35 2.20
C ARG A 169 -4.93 4.83 1.20
N GLU A 170 -4.57 5.66 0.23
CA GLU A 170 -5.45 5.87 -0.94
C GLU A 170 -5.67 4.57 -1.73
N LEU A 171 -4.71 3.64 -1.63
CA LEU A 171 -4.74 2.32 -2.27
C LEU A 171 -5.23 1.20 -1.34
N ASP A 172 -5.57 1.50 -0.08
CA ASP A 172 -6.13 0.51 0.85
C ASP A 172 -7.61 0.26 0.51
N PRO A 173 -8.01 -0.95 0.07
CA PRO A 173 -9.40 -1.24 -0.30
C PRO A 173 -10.38 -1.03 0.87
N THR A 174 -9.89 -1.15 2.12
CA THR A 174 -10.71 -0.90 3.31
C THR A 174 -10.96 0.59 3.56
N ALA A 175 -10.13 1.47 2.98
CA ALA A 175 -10.23 2.93 3.09
C ALA A 175 -10.79 3.61 1.83
N ALA A 176 -11.30 2.87 0.85
CA ALA A 176 -11.73 3.41 -0.45
C ALA A 176 -12.73 4.57 -0.35
N ARG A 177 -13.71 4.49 0.57
CA ARG A 177 -14.69 5.58 0.79
C ARG A 177 -14.03 6.84 1.38
N GLN A 178 -13.08 6.67 2.30
CA GLN A 178 -12.31 7.75 2.88
C GLN A 178 -11.42 8.40 1.81
N ALA A 179 -10.76 7.58 0.98
CA ALA A 179 -9.93 8.04 -0.12
C ALA A 179 -10.75 8.88 -1.10
N GLU A 180 -11.92 8.41 -1.54
CA GLU A 180 -12.82 9.18 -2.39
C GLU A 180 -13.20 10.52 -1.75
N ALA A 181 -13.62 10.51 -0.48
CA ALA A 181 -14.01 11.73 0.23
C ALA A 181 -12.86 12.74 0.35
N VAL A 182 -11.63 12.26 0.55
CA VAL A 182 -10.41 13.09 0.59
C VAL A 182 -10.11 13.68 -0.79
N VAL A 183 -10.13 12.87 -1.84
CA VAL A 183 -9.85 13.31 -3.22
C VAL A 183 -10.80 14.41 -3.68
N VAL A 184 -12.09 14.30 -3.34
CA VAL A 184 -13.09 15.33 -3.69
C VAL A 184 -13.17 16.47 -2.66
N GLY A 185 -12.26 16.54 -1.69
CA GLY A 185 -12.18 17.62 -0.70
C GLY A 185 -13.29 17.62 0.37
N ARG A 186 -13.99 16.50 0.55
CA ARG A 186 -15.07 16.36 1.56
C ARG A 186 -14.57 15.86 2.92
N ALA A 187 -13.33 15.39 3.01
CA ALA A 187 -12.74 14.85 4.22
C ALA A 187 -11.27 15.26 4.37
N SER A 188 -10.79 15.24 5.62
CA SER A 188 -9.37 15.47 5.90
C SER A 188 -8.52 14.30 5.43
N ARG A 189 -7.36 14.62 4.86
CA ARG A 189 -6.34 13.62 4.45
C ARG A 189 -5.84 12.78 5.63
N SER A 190 -5.93 13.28 6.85
CA SER A 190 -5.57 12.55 8.06
C SER A 190 -6.36 11.25 8.28
N LEU A 191 -7.53 11.07 7.65
CA LEU A 191 -8.27 9.80 7.65
C LEU A 191 -7.54 8.67 6.94
N LEU A 192 -6.55 9.01 6.11
CA LEU A 192 -5.71 8.06 5.38
C LEU A 192 -4.34 7.85 6.04
N ASN A 193 -4.14 8.35 7.25
CA ASN A 193 -2.91 8.10 7.97
C ASN A 193 -2.76 6.61 8.31
N VAL A 194 -1.56 6.07 8.09
CA VAL A 194 -1.13 4.80 8.68
C VAL A 194 -0.71 5.09 10.12
N PRO A 195 -1.34 4.49 11.14
CA PRO A 195 -0.96 4.68 12.53
C PRO A 195 0.54 4.44 12.76
N ASP A 196 1.13 5.16 13.70
CA ASP A 196 2.54 4.99 14.04
C ASP A 196 2.71 3.91 15.10
N PRO A 197 3.33 2.75 14.80
CA PRO A 197 3.52 1.70 15.78
C PRO A 197 4.66 2.00 16.76
N TRP A 198 5.48 3.05 16.53
CA TRP A 198 6.71 3.31 17.28
C TRP A 198 6.51 3.38 18.80
N TYR A 199 5.47 4.09 19.24
CA TYR A 199 5.14 4.22 20.67
C TYR A 199 4.20 3.11 21.17
N GLY A 200 3.84 2.17 20.30
CA GLY A 200 2.89 1.12 20.59
C GLY A 200 3.52 -0.20 21.03
N THR A 201 2.70 -1.23 21.03
CA THR A 201 3.02 -2.62 21.38
C THR A 201 3.31 -3.44 20.11
N MET A 202 3.59 -4.74 20.27
CA MET A 202 3.68 -5.67 19.12
C MET A 202 2.38 -5.73 18.31
N ALA A 203 1.22 -5.58 18.94
CA ALA A 203 -0.07 -5.58 18.23
C ALA A 203 -0.15 -4.41 17.24
N ASP A 204 0.33 -3.23 17.60
CA ASP A 204 0.35 -2.07 16.70
C ASP A 204 1.24 -2.30 15.47
N PHE A 205 2.32 -3.08 15.61
CA PHE A 205 3.14 -3.50 14.46
C PHE A 205 2.43 -4.53 13.58
N VAL A 206 1.66 -5.46 14.17
CA VAL A 206 0.82 -6.41 13.42
C VAL A 206 -0.25 -5.64 12.63
N ASP A 207 -0.99 -4.73 13.28
CA ASP A 207 -2.01 -3.90 12.62
C ASP A 207 -1.41 -3.08 11.46
N THR A 208 -0.18 -2.55 11.66
CA THR A 208 0.54 -1.83 10.61
C THR A 208 0.90 -2.77 9.45
N LEU A 209 1.38 -3.98 9.73
CA LEU A 209 1.71 -4.97 8.70
C LEU A 209 0.47 -5.36 7.89
N GLU A 210 -0.68 -5.58 8.52
CA GLU A 210 -1.93 -5.88 7.82
C GLU A 210 -2.34 -4.76 6.83
N VAL A 211 -2.15 -3.48 7.21
CA VAL A 211 -2.37 -2.37 6.28
C VAL A 211 -1.37 -2.42 5.13
N VAL A 212 -0.11 -2.70 5.44
CA VAL A 212 0.98 -2.77 4.45
C VAL A 212 0.72 -3.89 3.44
N GLU A 213 0.32 -5.06 3.90
CA GLU A 213 0.00 -6.21 3.03
C GLU A 213 -1.14 -5.89 2.07
N ARG A 214 -2.28 -5.40 2.58
CA ARG A 214 -3.42 -5.04 1.72
C ARG A 214 -3.08 -4.02 0.64
N VAL A 215 -2.33 -2.97 1.01
CA VAL A 215 -1.93 -1.95 0.03
C VAL A 215 -0.89 -2.49 -0.94
N SER A 216 0.01 -3.38 -0.50
CA SER A 216 1.01 -4.00 -1.37
C SER A 216 0.39 -4.97 -2.38
N ASP A 217 -0.66 -5.68 -2.00
CA ASP A 217 -1.42 -6.53 -2.91
C ASP A 217 -2.04 -5.69 -4.05
N GLU A 218 -2.75 -4.60 -3.73
CA GLU A 218 -3.32 -3.68 -4.74
C GLU A 218 -2.24 -3.02 -5.61
N LEU A 219 -1.12 -2.60 -5.00
CA LEU A 219 0.00 -2.00 -5.75
C LEU A 219 0.64 -2.98 -6.72
N ALA A 220 0.78 -4.25 -6.34
CA ALA A 220 1.34 -5.27 -7.22
C ALA A 220 0.45 -5.49 -8.45
N ASP A 221 -0.87 -5.57 -8.25
CA ASP A 221 -1.85 -5.71 -9.33
C ASP A 221 -1.87 -4.50 -10.27
N GLU A 222 -1.86 -3.28 -9.72
CA GLU A 222 -1.82 -2.03 -10.49
C GLU A 222 -0.52 -1.89 -11.29
N LEU A 223 0.61 -2.27 -10.70
CA LEU A 223 1.92 -2.24 -11.39
C LEU A 223 2.00 -3.30 -12.48
N ALA A 224 1.45 -4.49 -12.27
CA ALA A 224 1.35 -5.50 -13.32
C ALA A 224 0.55 -5.00 -14.52
N ALA A 225 -0.57 -4.32 -14.28
CA ALA A 225 -1.39 -3.72 -15.33
C ALA A 225 -0.72 -2.51 -16.01
N LEU A 226 0.12 -1.76 -15.30
CA LEU A 226 0.82 -0.59 -15.84
C LEU A 226 2.00 -0.97 -16.75
N LEU A 227 2.65 -2.10 -16.48
CA LEU A 227 3.89 -2.55 -17.13
C LEU A 227 3.67 -3.59 -18.21
N GLY A 228 2.51 -4.30 -18.20
CA GLY A 228 2.11 -5.28 -19.21
C GLY A 228 1.46 -4.63 -20.39
#